data_0bbc47b4d90899427981c6c150acee59
#
_entry.id   0bbc47b4d90899427981c6c150acee59
#
_cell.length_a   1.000
_cell.length_b   1.000
_cell.length_c   1.000
_cell.angle_alpha   90.00
_cell.angle_beta   90.00
_cell.angle_gamma   90.00
#
_symmetry.space_group_name_H-M   'P 1'
#
loop_
_entity.id
_entity.type
_entity.pdbx_description
1 polymer ?
#
loop_
_entity_poly.entity_id
_entity_poly.type
_entity_poly.pdbx_seq_one_letter_code
_entity_poly.pdbx_strand_id
1 'polypeptide(L)'
;MVATTSFVRELAGNWENCHDQSLGCELINIHDFTHFESDYFMRRELVKYIIDQGGITQETGARLDGRLIVEERMISQMTDLSVKDFNNEISFQNHAMAGAVISNAAISAVSLGFACIRSTQRFLDENSTAFQSRLDQLASVQKQLLDICDQDANAIGLLVSLRNAGEEMQGQQLLCEFPARISQLSIMAAQTLQDFRSLVNERVKDDLEMSINLLTGTAQSAMLLLDSNLRIWTDPQLTNQFEPILEGLINDIEHLSPVKRIRS
;
A
#
# COMPACT_ATOMS: atom_id res chain seq x y z
N MET A 1 0.04 -11.51 -24.77
CA MET A 1 -1.09 -10.57 -25.00
C MET A 1 -2.09 -11.09 -26.04
N VAL A 2 -1.70 -11.59 -27.24
CA VAL A 2 -2.63 -12.09 -28.26
C VAL A 2 -3.34 -13.39 -27.86
N ALA A 3 -2.68 -14.32 -27.17
CA ALA A 3 -3.27 -15.58 -26.72
C ALA A 3 -4.35 -15.39 -25.63
N THR A 4 -4.17 -14.41 -24.75
CA THR A 4 -5.07 -14.08 -23.63
C THR A 4 -6.42 -13.57 -24.13
N THR A 5 -6.40 -12.69 -25.14
CA THR A 5 -7.63 -12.10 -25.72
C THR A 5 -8.46 -13.15 -26.49
N SER A 6 -7.80 -14.15 -27.09
CA SER A 6 -8.48 -15.25 -27.79
C SER A 6 -9.21 -16.17 -26.80
N PHE A 7 -8.58 -16.51 -25.68
CA PHE A 7 -9.15 -17.36 -24.65
C PHE A 7 -10.36 -16.69 -23.93
N VAL A 8 -10.26 -15.41 -23.62
CA VAL A 8 -11.36 -14.64 -23.02
C VAL A 8 -12.54 -14.55 -24.00
N ARG A 9 -12.30 -14.39 -25.30
CA ARG A 9 -13.36 -14.42 -26.33
C ARG A 9 -14.02 -15.79 -26.49
N GLU A 10 -13.26 -16.87 -26.35
CA GLU A 10 -13.79 -18.24 -26.42
C GLU A 10 -14.70 -18.55 -25.22
N LEU A 11 -14.35 -18.09 -24.02
CA LEU A 11 -15.19 -18.18 -22.83
C LEU A 11 -16.45 -17.30 -22.94
N ALA A 12 -16.34 -16.09 -23.48
CA ALA A 12 -17.47 -15.21 -23.73
C ALA A 12 -18.41 -15.76 -24.82
N GLY A 13 -17.88 -16.36 -25.90
CA GLY A 13 -18.68 -17.03 -26.93
C GLY A 13 -19.48 -18.21 -26.41
N ASN A 14 -18.97 -18.95 -25.44
CA ASN A 14 -19.72 -20.00 -24.74
C ASN A 14 -20.84 -19.43 -23.85
N TRP A 15 -20.67 -18.23 -23.29
CA TRP A 15 -21.68 -17.52 -22.51
C TRP A 15 -22.85 -17.05 -23.38
N GLU A 16 -22.60 -16.45 -24.54
CA GLU A 16 -23.64 -15.99 -25.46
C GLU A 16 -24.52 -17.16 -25.95
N ASN A 17 -23.95 -18.35 -26.15
CA ASN A 17 -24.68 -19.55 -26.54
C ASN A 17 -25.54 -20.14 -25.40
N CYS A 18 -25.24 -19.87 -24.14
CA CYS A 18 -26.04 -20.30 -23.00
C CYS A 18 -27.30 -19.44 -22.78
N HIS A 19 -27.32 -18.20 -23.25
CA HIS A 19 -28.43 -17.27 -23.02
C HIS A 19 -29.67 -17.55 -23.89
N ASP A 20 -29.53 -18.36 -24.96
CA ASP A 20 -30.60 -18.60 -25.92
C ASP A 20 -31.37 -19.94 -25.70
N GLN A 21 -31.05 -20.67 -24.61
CA GLN A 21 -31.77 -21.91 -24.29
C GLN A 21 -32.36 -21.85 -22.88
N SER A 22 -33.71 -21.91 -22.83
CA SER A 22 -34.55 -21.96 -21.62
C SER A 22 -34.39 -23.26 -20.76
N LEU A 23 -33.24 -23.86 -20.75
CA LEU A 23 -32.89 -25.06 -19.98
C LEU A 23 -31.69 -24.72 -19.09
N GLY A 24 -31.97 -24.66 -17.78
CA GLY A 24 -31.07 -24.65 -16.63
C GLY A 24 -29.57 -24.65 -16.94
N CYS A 25 -29.02 -23.49 -17.25
CA CYS A 25 -27.58 -23.31 -17.22
C CYS A 25 -27.14 -23.54 -15.77
N GLU A 26 -26.50 -24.66 -15.49
CA GLU A 26 -25.71 -24.82 -14.28
C GLU A 26 -24.72 -23.64 -14.24
N LEU A 27 -24.84 -22.84 -13.17
CA LEU A 27 -23.90 -21.77 -12.85
C LEU A 27 -22.49 -22.32 -13.09
N ILE A 28 -21.74 -21.76 -14.03
CA ILE A 28 -20.32 -22.05 -14.16
C ILE A 28 -19.72 -21.74 -12.80
N ASN A 29 -19.36 -22.78 -12.09
CA ASN A 29 -18.85 -22.65 -10.75
C ASN A 29 -17.47 -22.05 -10.88
N ILE A 30 -17.29 -20.78 -10.47
CA ILE A 30 -15.99 -20.10 -10.47
C ILE A 30 -14.93 -20.93 -9.72
N HIS A 31 -15.35 -21.87 -8.86
CA HIS A 31 -14.47 -22.86 -8.23
C HIS A 31 -13.76 -23.81 -9.23
N ASP A 32 -14.30 -24.08 -10.42
CA ASP A 32 -13.64 -24.93 -11.39
C ASP A 32 -12.41 -24.25 -12.05
N PHE A 33 -12.22 -22.96 -11.80
CA PHE A 33 -11.01 -22.21 -12.19
C PHE A 33 -9.90 -22.25 -11.14
N THR A 34 -10.03 -23.00 -10.05
CA THR A 34 -9.02 -23.11 -8.97
C THR A 34 -7.72 -23.78 -9.43
N HIS A 35 -7.69 -24.46 -10.56
CA HIS A 35 -6.44 -25.04 -11.12
C HIS A 35 -5.57 -24.05 -11.89
N PHE A 36 -6.02 -22.82 -12.10
CA PHE A 36 -5.18 -21.74 -12.63
C PHE A 36 -4.54 -20.96 -11.48
N GLU A 37 -3.57 -21.59 -10.82
CA GLU A 37 -2.79 -21.00 -9.69
C GLU A 37 -2.00 -19.74 -10.06
N SER A 38 -2.02 -19.28 -11.30
CA SER A 38 -1.12 -18.22 -11.73
C SER A 38 -1.78 -16.89 -12.06
N ASP A 39 -3.13 -16.73 -11.96
CA ASP A 39 -3.68 -15.53 -12.56
C ASP A 39 -4.86 -14.87 -11.84
N TYR A 40 -4.57 -14.24 -10.69
CA TYR A 40 -5.40 -13.18 -10.10
C TYR A 40 -5.78 -12.10 -11.14
N PHE A 41 -4.83 -11.71 -11.99
CA PHE A 41 -5.03 -10.77 -13.08
C PHE A 41 -6.07 -11.28 -14.09
N MET A 42 -5.99 -12.53 -14.52
CA MET A 42 -6.95 -13.11 -15.46
C MET A 42 -8.37 -13.16 -14.90
N ARG A 43 -8.53 -13.47 -13.61
CA ARG A 43 -9.84 -13.47 -12.93
C ARG A 43 -10.44 -12.07 -12.90
N ARG A 44 -9.65 -11.06 -12.55
CA ARG A 44 -10.08 -9.67 -12.47
C ARG A 44 -10.47 -9.12 -13.84
N GLU A 45 -9.69 -9.37 -14.88
CA GLU A 45 -10.01 -8.93 -16.25
C GLU A 45 -11.22 -9.67 -16.82
N LEU A 46 -11.42 -10.94 -16.49
CA LEU A 46 -12.60 -11.70 -16.88
C LEU A 46 -13.87 -11.15 -16.21
N VAL A 47 -13.83 -10.88 -14.91
CA VAL A 47 -14.94 -10.27 -14.16
C VAL A 47 -15.26 -8.88 -14.70
N LYS A 48 -14.26 -8.04 -14.96
CA LYS A 48 -14.42 -6.72 -15.55
C LYS A 48 -15.01 -6.79 -16.95
N TYR A 49 -14.55 -7.71 -17.78
CA TYR A 49 -15.11 -7.95 -19.11
C TYR A 49 -16.58 -8.39 -19.05
N ILE A 50 -16.95 -9.28 -18.14
CA ILE A 50 -18.34 -9.75 -17.95
C ILE A 50 -19.24 -8.58 -17.49
N ILE A 51 -18.76 -7.73 -16.60
CA ILE A 51 -19.47 -6.52 -16.14
C ILE A 51 -19.66 -5.53 -17.29
N ASP A 52 -18.61 -5.25 -18.06
CA ASP A 52 -18.62 -4.29 -19.19
C ASP A 52 -19.52 -4.76 -20.33
N GLN A 53 -19.73 -6.06 -20.50
CA GLN A 53 -20.66 -6.62 -21.50
C GLN A 53 -22.12 -6.69 -21.02
N GLY A 54 -22.42 -6.18 -19.82
CA GLY A 54 -23.80 -6.19 -19.26
C GLY A 54 -24.33 -7.59 -18.93
N GLY A 55 -23.44 -8.58 -18.82
CA GLY A 55 -23.78 -9.98 -18.55
C GLY A 55 -24.26 -10.25 -17.13
N ILE A 56 -24.26 -9.22 -16.24
CA ILE A 56 -24.75 -9.31 -14.86
C ILE A 56 -25.90 -8.33 -14.71
N THR A 57 -27.15 -8.83 -14.58
CA THR A 57 -28.31 -8.00 -14.25
C THR A 57 -28.27 -7.60 -12.76
N GLN A 58 -28.89 -6.47 -12.40
CA GLN A 58 -28.93 -5.96 -11.01
C GLN A 58 -29.42 -7.00 -9.98
N GLU A 59 -30.27 -7.95 -10.37
CA GLU A 59 -30.76 -9.01 -9.45
C GLU A 59 -29.79 -10.17 -9.26
N THR A 60 -29.02 -10.53 -10.29
CA THR A 60 -27.89 -11.49 -10.16
C THR A 60 -26.67 -10.83 -9.52
N GLY A 61 -26.50 -9.53 -9.76
CA GLY A 61 -25.46 -8.69 -9.15
C GLY A 61 -25.55 -8.70 -7.63
N ALA A 62 -26.74 -8.64 -7.03
CA ALA A 62 -26.90 -8.64 -5.56
C ALA A 62 -26.45 -9.94 -4.87
N ARG A 63 -26.44 -11.07 -5.54
CA ARG A 63 -25.94 -12.36 -5.00
C ARG A 63 -24.49 -12.66 -5.34
N LEU A 64 -24.01 -12.20 -6.48
CA LEU A 64 -22.60 -12.20 -6.86
C LEU A 64 -21.85 -11.05 -6.19
N ASP A 65 -22.47 -9.87 -6.02
CA ASP A 65 -21.97 -8.74 -5.24
C ASP A 65 -21.59 -9.14 -3.80
N GLY A 66 -22.37 -9.93 -3.12
CA GLY A 66 -22.01 -10.37 -1.78
C GLY A 66 -20.71 -11.19 -1.73
N ARG A 67 -20.40 -11.98 -2.75
CA ARG A 67 -19.15 -12.75 -2.86
C ARG A 67 -18.03 -11.99 -3.58
N LEU A 68 -18.35 -11.27 -4.64
CA LEU A 68 -17.40 -10.40 -5.33
C LEU A 68 -16.98 -9.22 -4.44
N ILE A 69 -17.90 -8.60 -3.70
CA ILE A 69 -17.58 -7.55 -2.71
C ILE A 69 -16.80 -8.12 -1.52
N VAL A 70 -17.05 -9.36 -1.13
CA VAL A 70 -16.25 -10.03 -0.08
C VAL A 70 -14.88 -10.43 -0.60
N GLU A 71 -14.75 -10.87 -1.84
CA GLU A 71 -13.46 -11.14 -2.48
C GLU A 71 -12.72 -9.83 -2.83
N GLU A 72 -13.38 -8.80 -3.34
CA GLU A 72 -12.77 -7.47 -3.52
C GLU A 72 -12.41 -6.80 -2.19
N ARG A 73 -13.20 -6.95 -1.13
CA ARG A 73 -12.83 -6.47 0.22
C ARG A 73 -11.69 -7.27 0.84
N MET A 74 -11.62 -8.58 0.61
CA MET A 74 -10.49 -9.40 1.08
C MET A 74 -9.22 -9.15 0.27
N ILE A 75 -9.34 -8.80 -1.01
CA ILE A 75 -8.23 -8.45 -1.91
C ILE A 75 -7.86 -6.96 -1.80
N SER A 76 -8.72 -6.11 -1.21
CA SER A 76 -8.51 -4.66 -1.12
C SER A 76 -7.50 -4.24 -0.05
N GLN A 77 -7.04 -5.14 0.79
CA GLN A 77 -5.98 -4.86 1.74
C GLN A 77 -4.64 -5.24 1.11
N MET A 78 -3.93 -4.24 0.59
CA MET A 78 -2.59 -4.40 0.00
C MET A 78 -1.62 -5.05 0.99
N THR A 79 -1.82 -4.78 2.28
CA THR A 79 -0.98 -5.29 3.37
C THR A 79 -1.16 -6.77 3.66
N ASP A 80 -2.27 -7.39 3.21
CA ASP A 80 -2.52 -8.84 3.33
C ASP A 80 -1.94 -9.65 2.16
N LEU A 81 -1.50 -8.98 1.09
CA LEU A 81 -0.94 -9.64 -0.08
C LEU A 81 0.46 -10.20 0.21
N SER A 82 0.78 -11.32 -0.44
CA SER A 82 2.18 -11.73 -0.51
C SER A 82 3.03 -10.66 -1.20
N VAL A 83 4.34 -10.61 -0.92
CA VAL A 83 5.26 -9.66 -1.59
C VAL A 83 5.15 -9.76 -3.12
N LYS A 84 4.97 -10.97 -3.65
CA LYS A 84 4.81 -11.20 -5.09
C LYS A 84 3.51 -10.56 -5.61
N ASP A 85 2.42 -10.79 -4.91
CA ASP A 85 1.10 -10.31 -5.33
C ASP A 85 0.98 -8.79 -5.16
N PHE A 86 1.55 -8.24 -4.07
CA PHE A 86 1.69 -6.80 -3.89
C PHE A 86 2.43 -6.15 -5.07
N ASN A 87 3.59 -6.68 -5.47
CA ASN A 87 4.36 -6.13 -6.59
C ASN A 87 3.63 -6.31 -7.94
N ASN A 88 2.91 -7.42 -8.13
CA ASN A 88 2.09 -7.62 -9.30
C ASN A 88 0.97 -6.58 -9.35
N GLU A 89 0.26 -6.34 -8.23
CA GLU A 89 -0.82 -5.35 -8.15
C GLU A 89 -0.31 -3.95 -8.52
N ILE A 90 0.82 -3.51 -7.93
CA ILE A 90 1.46 -2.24 -8.28
C ILE A 90 1.77 -2.15 -9.78
N SER A 91 2.33 -3.21 -10.37
CA SER A 91 2.80 -3.22 -11.77
C SER A 91 1.67 -3.16 -12.79
N PHE A 92 0.47 -3.63 -12.44
CA PHE A 92 -0.67 -3.74 -13.34
C PHE A 92 -1.71 -2.64 -13.19
N GLN A 93 -1.55 -1.74 -12.22
CA GLN A 93 -2.46 -0.60 -12.07
C GLN A 93 -2.34 0.40 -13.22
N ASN A 94 -3.46 1.05 -13.53
CA ASN A 94 -3.51 2.13 -14.51
C ASN A 94 -2.97 3.47 -13.96
N HIS A 95 -2.66 3.53 -12.67
CA HIS A 95 -2.10 4.69 -11.97
C HIS A 95 -0.99 4.24 -11.02
N ALA A 96 -0.06 5.13 -10.75
CA ALA A 96 1.02 4.85 -9.82
C ALA A 96 0.50 4.86 -8.38
N MET A 97 0.82 3.79 -7.62
CA MET A 97 0.47 3.63 -6.21
C MET A 97 1.70 3.96 -5.34
N ALA A 98 2.25 5.16 -5.53
CA ALA A 98 3.51 5.55 -4.92
C ALA A 98 3.45 5.53 -3.38
N GLY A 99 2.36 6.02 -2.78
CA GLY A 99 2.19 6.04 -1.34
C GLY A 99 2.14 4.62 -0.74
N ALA A 100 1.43 3.68 -1.38
CA ALA A 100 1.42 2.28 -0.94
C ALA A 100 2.81 1.63 -0.99
N VAL A 101 3.57 1.88 -2.08
CA VAL A 101 4.96 1.38 -2.22
C VAL A 101 5.87 1.95 -1.14
N ILE A 102 5.83 3.26 -0.91
CA ILE A 102 6.65 3.95 0.10
C ILE A 102 6.28 3.46 1.50
N SER A 103 4.98 3.33 1.81
CA SER A 103 4.51 2.80 3.10
C SER A 103 5.02 1.38 3.35
N ASN A 104 4.92 0.48 2.36
CA ASN A 104 5.38 -0.90 2.49
C ASN A 104 6.91 -0.97 2.71
N ALA A 105 7.68 -0.11 2.05
CA ALA A 105 9.11 -0.01 2.26
C ALA A 105 9.43 0.48 3.69
N ALA A 106 8.70 1.48 4.20
CA ALA A 106 8.83 1.95 5.58
C ALA A 106 8.46 0.87 6.60
N ILE A 107 7.35 0.12 6.38
CA ILE A 107 6.94 -1.02 7.22
C ILE A 107 8.05 -2.07 7.32
N SER A 108 8.66 -2.41 6.17
CA SER A 108 9.77 -3.37 6.11
C SER A 108 10.99 -2.87 6.88
N ALA A 109 11.33 -1.59 6.75
CA ALA A 109 12.43 -0.96 7.48
C ALA A 109 12.17 -0.92 9.00
N VAL A 110 10.96 -0.57 9.43
CA VAL A 110 10.55 -0.62 10.85
C VAL A 110 10.68 -2.04 11.40
N SER A 111 10.28 -3.05 10.62
CA SER A 111 10.39 -4.47 11.01
C SER A 111 11.85 -4.89 11.24
N LEU A 112 12.78 -4.41 10.39
CA LEU A 112 14.21 -4.63 10.59
C LEU A 112 14.70 -3.95 11.89
N GLY A 113 14.28 -2.71 12.14
CA GLY A 113 14.55 -2.00 13.40
C GLY A 113 14.06 -2.75 14.63
N PHE A 114 12.85 -3.32 14.59
CA PHE A 114 12.34 -4.22 15.64
C PHE A 114 13.27 -5.40 15.90
N ALA A 115 13.74 -6.06 14.83
CA ALA A 115 14.63 -7.20 14.95
C ALA A 115 15.94 -6.81 15.64
N CYS A 116 16.50 -5.63 15.32
CA CYS A 116 17.71 -5.11 15.94
C CYS A 116 17.54 -4.85 17.45
N ILE A 117 16.43 -4.19 17.84
CA ILE A 117 16.14 -3.91 19.26
C ILE A 117 15.94 -5.22 20.03
N ARG A 118 15.09 -6.12 19.52
CA ARG A 118 14.82 -7.42 20.18
C ARG A 118 16.06 -8.31 20.27
N SER A 119 16.90 -8.31 19.23
CA SER A 119 18.16 -9.05 19.24
C SER A 119 19.09 -8.50 20.32
N THR A 120 19.26 -7.18 20.41
CA THR A 120 20.05 -6.51 21.41
C THR A 120 19.55 -6.83 22.82
N GLN A 121 18.24 -6.73 23.06
CA GLN A 121 17.62 -7.04 24.35
C GLN A 121 17.93 -8.47 24.82
N ARG A 122 17.85 -9.45 23.91
CA ARG A 122 18.19 -10.85 24.23
C ARG A 122 19.64 -11.05 24.57
N PHE A 123 20.56 -10.32 23.95
CA PHE A 123 22.00 -10.42 24.24
C PHE A 123 22.39 -9.80 25.57
N LEU A 124 21.68 -8.73 25.97
CA LEU A 124 21.99 -8.04 27.22
C LEU A 124 21.26 -8.66 28.43
N ASP A 125 20.33 -9.62 28.20
CA ASP A 125 19.41 -10.16 29.21
C ASP A 125 18.68 -9.04 29.98
N GLU A 126 18.37 -7.95 29.28
CA GLU A 126 17.92 -6.72 29.89
C GLU A 126 16.46 -6.45 29.52
N ASN A 127 15.58 -6.45 30.52
CA ASN A 127 14.16 -6.03 30.40
C ASN A 127 14.00 -4.57 30.88
N SER A 128 14.73 -3.63 30.25
CA SER A 128 14.61 -2.23 30.64
C SER A 128 13.36 -1.59 30.00
N THR A 129 12.73 -0.67 30.72
CA THR A 129 11.59 0.13 30.22
C THR A 129 11.97 0.93 28.97
N ALA A 130 13.26 1.26 28.80
CA ALA A 130 13.77 1.98 27.64
C ALA A 130 13.67 1.18 26.33
N PHE A 131 13.89 -0.14 26.37
CA PHE A 131 13.67 -1.01 25.20
C PHE A 131 12.20 -1.12 24.86
N GLN A 132 11.35 -1.34 25.88
CA GLN A 132 9.91 -1.50 25.68
C GLN A 132 9.29 -0.23 25.10
N SER A 133 9.63 0.95 25.60
CA SER A 133 9.14 2.23 25.08
C SER A 133 9.45 2.40 23.59
N ARG A 134 10.66 2.03 23.14
CA ARG A 134 11.03 2.09 21.71
C ARG A 134 10.27 1.08 20.87
N LEU A 135 10.08 -0.13 21.37
CA LEU A 135 9.28 -1.16 20.70
C LEU A 135 7.82 -0.70 20.55
N ASP A 136 7.24 -0.12 21.59
CA ASP A 136 5.86 0.39 21.56
C ASP A 136 5.71 1.55 20.55
N GLN A 137 6.69 2.46 20.51
CA GLN A 137 6.71 3.56 19.53
C GLN A 137 6.80 3.03 18.11
N LEU A 138 7.71 2.11 17.81
CA LEU A 138 7.81 1.51 16.48
C LEU A 138 6.55 0.71 16.11
N ALA A 139 5.93 0.01 17.08
CA ALA A 139 4.69 -0.72 16.85
C ALA A 139 3.54 0.24 16.45
N SER A 140 3.45 1.39 17.12
CA SER A 140 2.48 2.43 16.77
C SER A 140 2.73 2.99 15.37
N VAL A 141 3.99 3.24 15.01
CA VAL A 141 4.37 3.69 13.67
C VAL A 141 4.00 2.64 12.62
N GLN A 142 4.38 1.37 12.85
CA GLN A 142 4.11 0.27 11.92
C GLN A 142 2.61 0.12 11.66
N LYS A 143 1.79 0.14 12.72
CA LYS A 143 0.32 0.06 12.58
C LYS A 143 -0.23 1.18 11.71
N GLN A 144 0.18 2.43 11.95
CA GLN A 144 -0.28 3.57 11.16
C GLN A 144 0.17 3.48 9.70
N LEU A 145 1.39 2.99 9.43
CA LEU A 145 1.87 2.79 8.06
C LEU A 145 1.08 1.70 7.32
N LEU A 146 0.70 0.60 8.00
CA LEU A 146 -0.18 -0.42 7.44
C LEU A 146 -1.54 0.16 7.05
N ASP A 147 -2.16 0.90 7.97
CA ASP A 147 -3.45 1.54 7.72
C ASP A 147 -3.39 2.52 6.53
N ILE A 148 -2.31 3.32 6.43
CA ILE A 148 -2.12 4.28 5.32
C ILE A 148 -1.83 3.55 4.00
N CYS A 149 -1.07 2.46 4.01
CA CYS A 149 -0.78 1.67 2.81
C CYS A 149 -2.07 1.23 2.11
N ASP A 150 -3.04 0.71 2.89
CA ASP A 150 -4.33 0.27 2.37
C ASP A 150 -5.23 1.45 1.93
N GLN A 151 -5.18 2.56 2.66
CA GLN A 151 -5.95 3.76 2.33
C GLN A 151 -5.43 4.44 1.06
N ASP A 152 -4.11 4.58 0.90
CA ASP A 152 -3.48 5.18 -0.28
C ASP A 152 -3.75 4.35 -1.53
N ALA A 153 -3.73 3.03 -1.41
CA ALA A 153 -4.07 2.13 -2.52
C ALA A 153 -5.47 2.38 -3.09
N ASN A 154 -6.41 2.81 -2.26
CA ASN A 154 -7.79 3.11 -2.64
C ASN A 154 -8.03 4.62 -2.91
N ALA A 155 -7.04 5.47 -2.67
CA ALA A 155 -7.22 6.93 -2.65
C ALA A 155 -7.64 7.52 -3.99
N ILE A 156 -7.16 6.98 -5.12
CA ILE A 156 -7.56 7.47 -6.46
C ILE A 156 -9.03 7.12 -6.75
N GLY A 157 -9.47 5.92 -6.40
CA GLY A 157 -10.89 5.55 -6.53
C GLY A 157 -11.78 6.44 -5.67
N LEU A 158 -11.36 6.74 -4.46
CA LEU A 158 -12.05 7.65 -3.55
C LEU A 158 -12.09 9.09 -4.10
N LEU A 159 -10.98 9.61 -4.65
CA LEU A 159 -10.94 10.93 -5.30
C LEU A 159 -11.97 11.03 -6.44
N VAL A 160 -12.05 9.99 -7.30
CA VAL A 160 -13.03 9.96 -8.39
C VAL A 160 -14.46 9.97 -7.85
N SER A 161 -14.74 9.22 -6.80
CA SER A 161 -16.06 9.17 -6.17
C SER A 161 -16.44 10.52 -5.55
N LEU A 162 -15.51 11.16 -4.83
CA LEU A 162 -15.70 12.48 -4.23
C LEU A 162 -15.87 13.57 -5.28
N ARG A 163 -15.11 13.53 -6.37
CA ARG A 163 -15.29 14.44 -7.51
C ARG A 163 -16.69 14.34 -8.11
N ASN A 164 -17.21 13.13 -8.29
CA ASN A 164 -18.56 12.91 -8.81
C ASN A 164 -19.64 13.40 -7.83
N ALA A 165 -19.36 13.44 -6.54
CA ALA A 165 -20.23 14.00 -5.51
C ALA A 165 -20.09 15.53 -5.34
N GLY A 166 -19.17 16.18 -6.03
CA GLY A 166 -18.88 17.61 -5.89
C GLY A 166 -17.94 17.95 -4.70
N GLU A 167 -17.29 16.95 -4.12
CA GLU A 167 -16.41 17.04 -2.94
C GLU A 167 -14.94 16.80 -3.30
N GLU A 168 -14.53 17.19 -4.50
CA GLU A 168 -13.18 16.91 -5.05
C GLU A 168 -12.05 17.39 -4.13
N MET A 169 -12.22 18.56 -3.49
CA MET A 169 -11.24 19.13 -2.56
C MET A 169 -10.89 18.16 -1.42
N GLN A 170 -11.88 17.44 -0.89
CA GLN A 170 -11.67 16.48 0.18
C GLN A 170 -10.77 15.32 -0.29
N GLY A 171 -10.97 14.83 -1.53
CA GLY A 171 -10.11 13.79 -2.11
C GLY A 171 -8.68 14.27 -2.35
N GLN A 172 -8.50 15.50 -2.84
CA GLN A 172 -7.18 16.11 -3.04
C GLN A 172 -6.45 16.31 -1.70
N GLN A 173 -7.17 16.72 -0.66
CA GLN A 173 -6.63 16.86 0.69
C GLN A 173 -6.10 15.51 1.22
N LEU A 174 -6.86 14.43 1.10
CA LEU A 174 -6.43 13.09 1.52
C LEU A 174 -5.14 12.65 0.80
N LEU A 175 -5.04 12.90 -0.51
CA LEU A 175 -3.85 12.60 -1.29
C LEU A 175 -2.62 13.46 -0.93
N CYS A 176 -2.79 14.58 -0.23
CA CYS A 176 -1.71 15.33 0.39
C CYS A 176 -1.42 14.84 1.83
N GLU A 177 -2.45 14.46 2.59
CA GLU A 177 -2.30 13.98 3.98
C GLU A 177 -1.53 12.67 4.07
N PHE A 178 -1.80 11.70 3.19
CA PHE A 178 -1.14 10.40 3.24
C PHE A 178 0.38 10.51 3.09
N PRO A 179 0.95 11.14 2.05
CA PRO A 179 2.40 11.25 1.94
C PRO A 179 3.01 12.12 3.05
N ALA A 180 2.35 13.18 3.51
CA ALA A 180 2.80 13.94 4.66
C ALA A 180 2.94 13.03 5.90
N ARG A 181 1.93 12.19 6.15
CA ARG A 181 1.92 11.29 7.31
C ARG A 181 2.93 10.17 7.19
N ILE A 182 3.11 9.58 5.99
CA ILE A 182 4.14 8.56 5.74
C ILE A 182 5.53 9.12 6.02
N SER A 183 5.82 10.36 5.56
CA SER A 183 7.09 11.03 5.80
C SER A 183 7.34 11.24 7.30
N GLN A 184 6.36 11.81 8.03
CA GLN A 184 6.44 12.02 9.47
C GLN A 184 6.71 10.73 10.26
N LEU A 185 5.99 9.65 9.92
CA LEU A 185 6.13 8.35 10.57
C LEU A 185 7.50 7.73 10.30
N SER A 186 8.01 7.86 9.08
CA SER A 186 9.34 7.38 8.69
C SER A 186 10.45 8.15 9.42
N ILE A 187 10.32 9.47 9.55
CA ILE A 187 11.23 10.32 10.33
C ILE A 187 11.22 9.89 11.80
N MET A 188 10.05 9.74 12.40
CA MET A 188 9.89 9.33 13.80
C MET A 188 10.56 7.97 14.06
N ALA A 189 10.37 7.00 13.18
CA ALA A 189 11.01 5.69 13.30
C ALA A 189 12.53 5.79 13.13
N ALA A 190 13.03 6.57 12.16
CA ALA A 190 14.46 6.79 11.94
C ALA A 190 15.12 7.43 13.17
N GLN A 191 14.51 8.45 13.76
CA GLN A 191 14.99 9.10 14.99
C GLN A 191 15.03 8.12 16.16
N THR A 192 13.94 7.34 16.37
CA THR A 192 13.89 6.30 17.42
C THR A 192 15.05 5.31 17.31
N LEU A 193 15.40 4.90 16.08
CA LEU A 193 16.49 3.98 15.82
C LEU A 193 17.88 4.67 15.93
N GLN A 194 17.99 5.93 15.52
CA GLN A 194 19.22 6.72 15.73
C GLN A 194 19.56 6.86 17.22
N ASP A 195 18.56 7.14 18.07
CA ASP A 195 18.71 7.23 19.52
C ASP A 195 19.06 5.88 20.16
N PHE A 196 18.84 4.78 19.43
CA PHE A 196 19.20 3.44 19.89
C PHE A 196 20.64 3.03 19.53
N ARG A 197 21.35 3.76 18.70
CA ARG A 197 22.71 3.43 18.21
C ARG A 197 23.71 3.11 19.31
N SER A 198 23.66 3.87 20.40
CA SER A 198 24.58 3.68 21.53
C SER A 198 24.34 2.41 22.37
N LEU A 199 23.15 1.80 22.19
CA LEU A 199 22.72 0.62 22.95
C LEU A 199 22.75 -0.65 22.10
N VAL A 200 22.82 -0.52 20.77
CA VAL A 200 22.70 -1.66 19.86
C VAL A 200 23.88 -2.64 20.02
N ASN A 201 23.56 -3.93 19.98
CA ASN A 201 24.59 -4.98 19.96
C ASN A 201 25.36 -4.95 18.63
N GLU A 202 26.69 -5.06 18.69
CA GLU A 202 27.58 -5.02 17.51
C GLU A 202 27.19 -6.00 16.40
N ARG A 203 26.55 -7.14 16.72
CA ARG A 203 26.14 -8.14 15.76
C ARG A 203 25.03 -7.68 14.82
N VAL A 204 24.24 -6.68 15.22
CA VAL A 204 23.08 -6.15 14.46
C VAL A 204 23.18 -4.64 14.22
N LYS A 205 24.36 -4.07 14.46
CA LYS A 205 24.62 -2.65 14.29
C LYS A 205 24.50 -2.19 12.84
N ASP A 206 25.03 -2.97 11.92
CA ASP A 206 24.96 -2.68 10.50
C ASP A 206 23.52 -2.78 9.98
N ASP A 207 22.74 -3.76 10.47
CA ASP A 207 21.32 -3.89 10.14
C ASP A 207 20.49 -2.70 10.66
N LEU A 208 20.84 -2.18 11.86
CA LEU A 208 20.23 -0.95 12.38
C LEU A 208 20.48 0.24 11.45
N GLU A 209 21.72 0.41 10.97
CA GLU A 209 22.05 1.49 10.04
C GLU A 209 21.35 1.33 8.70
N MET A 210 21.18 0.09 8.21
CA MET A 210 20.38 -0.18 7.00
C MET A 210 18.93 0.21 7.20
N SER A 211 18.32 -0.12 8.36
CA SER A 211 16.96 0.29 8.71
C SER A 211 16.81 1.82 8.73
N ILE A 212 17.74 2.55 9.36
CA ILE A 212 17.74 4.02 9.39
C ILE A 212 17.85 4.61 7.97
N ASN A 213 18.73 4.07 7.13
CA ASN A 213 18.90 4.52 5.75
C ASN A 213 17.63 4.29 4.92
N LEU A 214 16.97 3.13 5.03
CA LEU A 214 15.71 2.84 4.35
C LEU A 214 14.61 3.81 4.81
N LEU A 215 14.47 4.05 6.12
CA LEU A 215 13.50 5.00 6.66
C LEU A 215 13.75 6.44 6.20
N THR A 216 15.01 6.86 6.13
CA THR A 216 15.37 8.17 5.59
C THR A 216 14.97 8.28 4.12
N GLY A 217 15.24 7.24 3.33
CA GLY A 217 14.85 7.19 1.91
C GLY A 217 13.33 7.20 1.72
N THR A 218 12.58 6.49 2.57
CA THR A 218 11.09 6.53 2.53
C THR A 218 10.54 7.87 2.95
N ALA A 219 11.12 8.53 3.96
CA ALA A 219 10.73 9.88 4.36
C ALA A 219 10.90 10.88 3.20
N GLN A 220 12.06 10.85 2.53
CA GLN A 220 12.32 11.68 1.35
C GLN A 220 11.36 11.39 0.20
N SER A 221 11.10 10.12 -0.09
CA SER A 221 10.19 9.73 -1.17
C SER A 221 8.76 10.18 -0.91
N ALA A 222 8.29 10.06 0.32
CA ALA A 222 6.95 10.52 0.72
C ALA A 222 6.84 12.05 0.67
N MET A 223 7.86 12.77 1.12
CA MET A 223 7.94 14.23 1.01
C MET A 223 7.87 14.68 -0.45
N LEU A 224 8.60 14.02 -1.36
CA LEU A 224 8.55 14.29 -2.80
C LEU A 224 7.17 13.98 -3.41
N LEU A 225 6.46 12.97 -2.89
CA LEU A 225 5.09 12.67 -3.33
C LEU A 225 4.13 13.79 -2.91
N LEU A 226 4.26 14.33 -1.69
CA LEU A 226 3.49 15.49 -1.24
C LEU A 226 3.75 16.71 -2.14
N ASP A 227 5.02 17.04 -2.39
CA ASP A 227 5.40 18.15 -3.26
C ASP A 227 4.86 17.97 -4.69
N SER A 228 4.90 16.75 -5.23
CA SER A 228 4.30 16.42 -6.52
C SER A 228 2.80 16.65 -6.56
N ASN A 229 2.08 16.30 -5.49
CA ASN A 229 0.63 16.48 -5.40
C ASN A 229 0.28 17.97 -5.31
N LEU A 230 1.02 18.77 -4.54
CA LEU A 230 0.86 20.23 -4.48
C LEU A 230 1.15 20.91 -5.81
N ARG A 231 2.09 20.41 -6.59
CA ARG A 231 2.36 20.89 -7.95
C ARG A 231 1.19 20.62 -8.91
N ILE A 232 0.47 19.49 -8.74
CA ILE A 232 -0.66 19.10 -9.60
C ILE A 232 -1.92 19.87 -9.21
N TRP A 233 -2.18 20.03 -7.93
CA TRP A 233 -3.37 20.72 -7.39
C TRP A 233 -2.99 22.08 -6.83
N THR A 234 -3.15 23.11 -7.66
CA THR A 234 -2.74 24.48 -7.36
C THR A 234 -3.76 25.27 -6.55
N ASP A 235 -4.68 24.58 -5.83
CA ASP A 235 -5.65 25.26 -4.98
C ASP A 235 -4.96 25.97 -3.82
N PRO A 236 -5.20 27.27 -3.61
CA PRO A 236 -4.57 28.03 -2.53
C PRO A 236 -4.84 27.46 -1.13
N GLN A 237 -5.98 26.81 -0.91
CA GLN A 237 -6.29 26.20 0.38
C GLN A 237 -5.35 25.02 0.68
N LEU A 238 -5.10 24.14 -0.31
CA LEU A 238 -4.15 23.03 -0.17
C LEU A 238 -2.73 23.53 0.03
N THR A 239 -2.30 24.49 -0.78
CA THR A 239 -0.96 25.09 -0.67
C THR A 239 -0.77 25.71 0.72
N ASN A 240 -1.70 26.55 1.19
CA ASN A 240 -1.60 27.17 2.51
C ASN A 240 -1.57 26.15 3.67
N GLN A 241 -2.26 25.01 3.51
CA GLN A 241 -2.29 23.96 4.52
C GLN A 241 -1.01 23.11 4.52
N PHE A 242 -0.52 22.71 3.37
CA PHE A 242 0.52 21.69 3.27
C PHE A 242 1.93 22.24 3.02
N GLU A 243 2.11 23.44 2.49
CA GLU A 243 3.44 24.03 2.30
C GLU A 243 4.24 24.16 3.61
N PRO A 244 3.65 24.63 4.73
CA PRO A 244 4.37 24.65 6.01
C PRO A 244 4.74 23.24 6.51
N ILE A 245 3.91 22.24 6.20
CA ILE A 245 4.20 20.83 6.54
C ILE A 245 5.37 20.34 5.70
N LEU A 246 5.37 20.62 4.39
CA LEU A 246 6.44 20.26 3.47
C LEU A 246 7.78 20.86 3.90
N GLU A 247 7.82 22.17 4.23
CA GLU A 247 9.01 22.85 4.76
C GLU A 247 9.51 22.20 6.07
N GLY A 248 8.59 21.86 6.97
CA GLY A 248 8.92 21.13 8.20
C GLY A 248 9.54 19.76 7.94
N LEU A 249 8.98 19.00 7.00
CA LEU A 249 9.50 17.69 6.60
C LEU A 249 10.90 17.78 6.00
N ILE A 250 11.16 18.77 5.15
CA ILE A 250 12.50 19.02 4.57
C ILE A 250 13.49 19.22 5.71
N ASN A 251 13.19 20.13 6.64
CA ASN A 251 14.04 20.40 7.80
C ASN A 251 14.28 19.17 8.67
N ASP A 252 13.24 18.40 8.97
CA ASP A 252 13.35 17.21 9.82
C ASP A 252 14.18 16.11 9.16
N ILE A 253 14.05 15.92 7.84
CA ILE A 253 14.86 14.98 7.08
C ILE A 253 16.33 15.39 7.05
N GLU A 254 16.65 16.69 6.94
CA GLU A 254 18.02 17.21 7.00
C GLU A 254 18.70 16.95 8.34
N HIS A 255 17.91 16.85 9.43
CA HIS A 255 18.41 16.52 10.76
C HIS A 255 18.60 15.01 11.00
N LEU A 256 18.12 14.15 10.09
CA LEU A 256 18.46 12.73 10.15
C LEU A 256 19.94 12.53 9.77
N SER A 257 20.58 11.56 10.40
CA SER A 257 22.01 11.27 10.19
C SER A 257 22.23 9.82 9.73
N PRO A 258 21.71 9.44 8.56
CA PRO A 258 21.97 8.12 8.00
C PRO A 258 23.45 7.98 7.66
N VAL A 259 24.02 6.79 7.88
CA VAL A 259 25.43 6.57 7.52
C VAL A 259 25.58 6.46 6.00
N LYS A 260 26.63 7.07 5.47
CA LYS A 260 26.97 6.96 4.05
C LYS A 260 27.78 5.71 3.72
N ARG A 261 28.40 5.10 4.73
CA ARG A 261 29.32 3.98 4.59
C ARG A 261 29.44 3.23 5.91
N ILE A 262 29.43 1.88 5.88
CA ILE A 262 29.60 1.06 7.07
C ILE A 262 31.09 0.96 7.45
N ARG A 263 31.97 0.72 6.48
CA ARG A 263 33.42 0.69 6.71
C ARG A 263 33.96 2.09 6.61
N SER A 264 34.28 2.69 7.71
CA SER A 264 34.99 3.99 7.81
C SER A 264 36.47 3.77 8.00
#